data_9b1de096ecce7a306005ad2f7d22444b
#
_entry.id   9b1de096ecce7a306005ad2f7d22444b
#
_cell.length_a   1.000
_cell.length_b   1.000
_cell.length_c   1.000
_cell.angle_alpha   90.00
_cell.angle_beta   90.00
_cell.angle_gamma   90.00
#
_symmetry.space_group_name_H-M   'P 1'
#
loop_
_entity.id
_entity.type
_entity.pdbx_description
1 polymer ?
#
loop_
_entity_poly.entity_id
_entity_poly.type
_entity_poly.pdbx_seq_one_letter_code
_entity_poly.pdbx_strand_id
1 'polypeptide(L)'
;MIRPGQFFRLLRINFVLMRHGLDDIVFATHLFRPFRFLTYLNPVNWFLRKRASRAERVRRSLEDLGPIFIKFGQMLSTRRDLLPDDIADELERLQDAVPPFPGSRAQQIIEKAFGCPIDQTFDEFEPEPLASASIAQVHAAKLKNGKEVVIKVLRPDVLSVIRRDISLLYIIAELAARYSSQARRLRPVEVVSEYEKTIIDELDLLREAANASQLRRNFEGTTSLYVPEVYWDYTSKNVLVLERIYGVPIRNVDELKANNTNMERLAELGVEIFFTQVFKHNFFHADMHPGNIFVDIYDPQHPKYVAVDFGIVGTLNTVDKRYLAENFLAFFQRDYHKVARLHVESGWVPAGTRVDEFESAIRSVCEPIFERPLKDISFGQLLLRLFQTARRFNMEVQPQLVLLQKTMLNIEGLGRQLYPDLDLWKTAKPFLERWMEEQVGVRSMTNALKDNIPHLVEKLPEMPGLIYALTKKIAEGEEHQQQLQEMQKIRNEIRRSNQRTVLTIAGTGLLMGGLIVFGLDGFTPTQIWGAPLISWIAGGLGAFILLVSLQD
;
A
#
# COMPACT_ATOMS: atom_id res chain seq x y z
N MET A 1 26.64 -7.16 14.87
CA MET A 1 27.62 -6.16 15.41
C MET A 1 27.42 -4.87 14.64
N ILE A 2 27.17 -3.76 15.32
CA ILE A 2 27.02 -2.42 14.73
C ILE A 2 28.40 -1.95 14.26
N ARG A 3 28.54 -1.58 12.97
CA ARG A 3 29.79 -1.03 12.44
C ARG A 3 30.05 0.36 13.02
N PRO A 4 31.30 0.83 13.21
CA PRO A 4 31.60 2.13 13.83
C PRO A 4 30.86 3.30 13.18
N GLY A 5 30.75 3.32 11.86
CA GLY A 5 30.00 4.38 11.14
C GLY A 5 28.50 4.36 11.39
N GLN A 6 27.88 3.20 11.66
CA GLN A 6 26.47 3.07 12.04
C GLN A 6 26.25 3.59 13.47
N PHE A 7 27.21 3.37 14.36
CA PHE A 7 27.14 3.86 15.73
C PHE A 7 27.12 5.40 15.80
N PHE A 8 28.03 6.07 15.08
CA PHE A 8 28.03 7.55 15.02
C PHE A 8 26.76 8.10 14.39
N ARG A 9 26.22 7.43 13.36
CA ARG A 9 24.96 7.85 12.72
C ARG A 9 23.77 7.66 13.66
N LEU A 10 23.73 6.56 14.41
CA LEU A 10 22.72 6.31 15.45
C LEU A 10 22.77 7.38 16.55
N LEU A 11 23.97 7.77 17.00
CA LEU A 11 24.15 8.87 17.94
C LEU A 11 23.59 10.19 17.36
N ARG A 12 23.85 10.49 16.08
CA ARG A 12 23.31 11.67 15.42
C ARG A 12 21.77 11.65 15.37
N ILE A 13 21.17 10.50 15.04
CA ILE A 13 19.71 10.35 15.05
C ILE A 13 19.14 10.61 16.44
N ASN A 14 19.71 9.98 17.47
CA ASN A 14 19.30 10.21 18.85
C ASN A 14 19.46 11.67 19.27
N PHE A 15 20.57 12.31 18.90
CA PHE A 15 20.79 13.73 19.18
C PHE A 15 19.73 14.62 18.50
N VAL A 16 19.40 14.37 17.22
CA VAL A 16 18.37 15.11 16.49
C VAL A 16 17.00 14.91 17.15
N LEU A 17 16.62 13.67 17.47
CA LEU A 17 15.35 13.39 18.16
C LEU A 17 15.27 14.09 19.53
N MET A 18 16.36 14.07 20.31
CA MET A 18 16.43 14.77 21.61
C MET A 18 16.34 16.28 21.41
N ARG A 19 17.01 16.84 20.41
CA ARG A 19 16.94 18.27 20.07
C ARG A 19 15.53 18.73 19.76
N HIS A 20 14.72 17.87 19.13
CA HIS A 20 13.31 18.13 18.85
C HIS A 20 12.35 17.70 19.97
N GLY A 21 12.88 17.30 21.15
CA GLY A 21 12.08 16.90 22.31
C GLY A 21 11.24 15.64 22.06
N LEU A 22 11.73 14.72 21.21
CA LEU A 22 11.15 13.41 20.92
C LEU A 22 11.83 12.31 21.77
N ASP A 23 12.28 12.67 22.96
CA ASP A 23 12.97 11.78 23.91
C ASP A 23 12.11 10.55 24.24
N ASP A 24 10.79 10.69 24.23
CA ASP A 24 9.86 9.58 24.46
C ASP A 24 10.07 8.44 23.47
N ILE A 25 10.44 8.75 22.21
CA ILE A 25 10.73 7.76 21.18
C ILE A 25 12.08 7.08 21.46
N VAL A 26 13.08 7.86 21.87
CA VAL A 26 14.43 7.36 22.17
C VAL A 26 14.39 6.45 23.41
N PHE A 27 13.69 6.85 24.46
CA PHE A 27 13.61 6.12 25.74
C PHE A 27 12.49 5.07 25.77
N ALA A 28 11.65 4.97 24.75
CA ALA A 28 10.72 3.84 24.58
C ALA A 28 11.48 2.52 24.34
N THR A 29 12.74 2.60 23.89
CA THR A 29 13.61 1.42 23.77
C THR A 29 14.23 1.08 25.14
N HIS A 30 14.14 -0.18 25.57
CA HIS A 30 14.69 -0.64 26.86
C HIS A 30 16.19 -0.34 27.06
N LEU A 31 16.93 -0.17 25.96
CA LEU A 31 18.37 0.13 26.00
C LEU A 31 18.67 1.46 26.70
N PHE A 32 17.80 2.46 26.55
CA PHE A 32 17.98 3.79 27.14
C PHE A 32 17.02 4.07 28.30
N ARG A 33 16.19 3.11 28.67
CA ARG A 33 15.21 3.23 29.77
C ARG A 33 15.83 3.66 31.12
N PRO A 34 17.05 3.19 31.52
CA PRO A 34 17.71 3.67 32.75
C PRO A 34 18.04 5.16 32.72
N PHE A 35 18.17 5.74 31.52
CA PHE A 35 18.51 7.17 31.33
C PHE A 35 17.26 8.05 31.14
N ARG A 36 16.06 7.52 31.39
CA ARG A 36 14.80 8.26 31.24
C ARG A 36 14.71 9.52 32.12
N PHE A 37 15.44 9.55 33.22
CA PHE A 37 15.51 10.74 34.07
C PHE A 37 16.17 11.94 33.36
N LEU A 38 17.02 11.70 32.33
CA LEU A 38 17.63 12.76 31.52
C LEU A 38 16.59 13.55 30.71
N THR A 39 15.39 12.99 30.46
CA THR A 39 14.29 13.72 29.79
C THR A 39 13.84 14.93 30.63
N TYR A 40 13.89 14.84 31.94
CA TYR A 40 13.52 15.92 32.84
C TYR A 40 14.61 17.02 32.92
N LEU A 41 15.84 16.69 32.57
CA LEU A 41 16.98 17.60 32.55
C LEU A 41 17.18 18.31 31.21
N ASN A 42 16.45 17.92 30.18
CA ASN A 42 16.55 18.51 28.84
C ASN A 42 15.73 19.84 28.77
N PRO A 43 16.40 21.03 28.81
CA PRO A 43 15.72 22.32 28.80
C PRO A 43 14.94 22.55 27.48
N VAL A 44 15.33 21.89 26.40
CA VAL A 44 14.66 21.95 25.11
C VAL A 44 13.22 21.46 25.20
N ASN A 45 12.95 20.46 26.03
CA ASN A 45 11.60 19.96 26.27
C ASN A 45 10.65 20.99 26.90
N TRP A 46 11.18 21.91 27.71
CA TRP A 46 10.37 22.95 28.36
C TRP A 46 9.93 24.05 27.40
N PHE A 47 10.79 24.37 26.43
CA PHE A 47 10.52 25.44 25.46
C PHE A 47 9.76 24.93 24.22
N LEU A 48 10.11 23.76 23.66
CA LEU A 48 9.52 23.24 22.41
C LEU A 48 8.13 22.63 22.62
N ARG A 49 7.86 21.96 23.74
CA ARG A 49 6.53 21.42 24.04
C ARG A 49 5.44 22.49 24.11
N LYS A 50 5.79 23.72 24.37
CA LYS A 50 4.87 24.87 24.41
C LYS A 50 4.67 25.54 23.06
N ARG A 51 5.54 25.30 22.05
CA ARG A 51 5.56 26.05 20.78
C ARG A 51 5.25 25.22 19.54
N ALA A 52 5.43 23.90 19.56
CA ALA A 52 5.21 23.03 18.39
C ALA A 52 4.48 21.74 18.78
N SER A 53 3.56 21.28 17.93
CA SER A 53 2.89 20.00 18.12
C SER A 53 3.87 18.82 18.06
N ARG A 54 3.46 17.65 18.57
CA ARG A 54 4.29 16.43 18.46
C ARG A 54 4.52 16.06 17.00
N ALA A 55 3.51 16.19 16.16
CA ALA A 55 3.55 15.91 14.74
C ALA A 55 4.56 16.83 14.01
N GLU A 56 4.51 18.14 14.27
CA GLU A 56 5.46 19.11 13.71
C GLU A 56 6.92 18.81 14.13
N ARG A 57 7.13 18.39 15.36
CA ARG A 57 8.49 18.02 15.85
C ARG A 57 9.02 16.76 15.16
N VAL A 58 8.15 15.78 14.87
CA VAL A 58 8.51 14.59 14.08
C VAL A 58 8.91 15.02 12.67
N ARG A 59 8.12 15.85 11.98
CA ARG A 59 8.44 16.36 10.65
C ARG A 59 9.80 17.04 10.62
N ARG A 60 10.02 18.03 11.50
CA ARG A 60 11.29 18.76 11.58
C ARG A 60 12.49 17.86 11.88
N SER A 61 12.30 16.80 12.68
CA SER A 61 13.37 15.85 12.94
C SER A 61 13.77 15.05 11.69
N LEU A 62 12.80 14.68 10.85
CA LEU A 62 13.09 14.00 9.59
C LEU A 62 13.77 14.93 8.58
N GLU A 63 13.40 16.20 8.54
CA GLU A 63 14.07 17.22 7.73
C GLU A 63 15.55 17.37 8.14
N ASP A 64 15.87 17.47 9.44
CA ASP A 64 17.24 17.57 9.97
C ASP A 64 18.06 16.27 9.77
N LEU A 65 17.41 15.12 9.70
CA LEU A 65 18.06 13.84 9.43
C LEU A 65 18.48 13.67 7.97
N GLY A 66 17.79 14.38 7.07
CA GLY A 66 18.17 14.47 5.66
C GLY A 66 17.27 13.70 4.68
N PRO A 67 17.64 13.69 3.39
CA PRO A 67 16.74 13.33 2.29
C PRO A 67 16.10 11.95 2.39
N ILE A 68 16.84 10.96 2.88
CA ILE A 68 16.34 9.58 3.03
C ILE A 68 15.22 9.50 4.08
N PHE A 69 15.36 10.26 5.17
CA PHE A 69 14.33 10.33 6.21
C PHE A 69 13.14 11.17 5.79
N ILE A 70 13.35 12.20 4.95
CA ILE A 70 12.28 12.96 4.31
C ILE A 70 11.43 12.03 3.43
N LYS A 71 12.05 11.29 2.52
CA LYS A 71 11.38 10.29 1.67
C LYS A 71 10.67 9.20 2.48
N PHE A 72 11.31 8.71 3.53
CA PHE A 72 10.66 7.77 4.45
C PHE A 72 9.42 8.36 5.10
N GLY A 73 9.49 9.60 5.56
CA GLY A 73 8.33 10.33 6.11
C GLY A 73 7.22 10.54 5.07
N GLN A 74 7.56 10.88 3.84
CA GLN A 74 6.61 11.01 2.73
C GLN A 74 5.93 9.68 2.41
N MET A 75 6.66 8.57 2.38
CA MET A 75 6.07 7.23 2.23
C MET A 75 5.14 6.90 3.41
N LEU A 76 5.57 7.19 4.63
CA LEU A 76 4.75 6.96 5.83
C LEU A 76 3.48 7.83 5.85
N SER A 77 3.51 9.06 5.31
CA SER A 77 2.31 9.93 5.25
C SER A 77 1.18 9.32 4.43
N THR A 78 1.52 8.51 3.43
CA THR A 78 0.53 7.77 2.62
C THR A 78 -0.06 6.57 3.35
N ARG A 79 0.64 6.05 4.37
CA ARG A 79 0.25 4.89 5.17
C ARG A 79 -0.46 5.33 6.45
N ARG A 80 -1.62 5.96 6.29
CA ARG A 80 -2.47 6.41 7.42
C ARG A 80 -2.96 5.26 8.31
N ASP A 81 -2.75 4.01 7.89
CA ASP A 81 -2.95 2.81 8.71
C ASP A 81 -1.89 2.63 9.81
N LEU A 82 -0.72 3.20 9.62
CA LEU A 82 0.42 3.05 10.52
C LEU A 82 0.55 4.20 11.50
N LEU A 83 0.01 5.38 11.16
CA LEU A 83 0.23 6.62 11.89
C LEU A 83 -1.08 7.27 12.35
N PRO A 84 -1.07 8.00 13.49
CA PRO A 84 -2.13 8.95 13.81
C PRO A 84 -2.28 10.02 12.72
N ASP A 85 -3.53 10.45 12.47
CA ASP A 85 -3.85 11.40 11.38
C ASP A 85 -3.07 12.71 11.49
N ASP A 86 -2.88 13.26 12.70
CA ASP A 86 -2.13 14.49 12.94
C ASP A 86 -0.65 14.37 12.52
N ILE A 87 -0.04 13.20 12.71
CA ILE A 87 1.33 12.94 12.27
C ILE A 87 1.37 12.74 10.76
N ALA A 88 0.43 11.98 10.19
CA ALA A 88 0.36 11.77 8.75
C ALA A 88 0.20 13.09 7.98
N ASP A 89 -0.69 13.98 8.44
CA ASP A 89 -0.93 15.31 7.86
C ASP A 89 0.32 16.22 7.90
N GLU A 90 1.08 16.16 8.98
CA GLU A 90 2.34 16.92 9.06
C GLU A 90 3.43 16.33 8.18
N LEU A 91 3.53 14.99 8.08
CA LEU A 91 4.50 14.34 7.21
C LEU A 91 4.21 14.55 5.71
N GLU A 92 2.95 14.77 5.34
CA GLU A 92 2.57 15.14 3.98
C GLU A 92 3.16 16.49 3.53
N ARG A 93 3.48 17.37 4.49
CA ARG A 93 4.13 18.67 4.23
C ARG A 93 5.64 18.59 3.98
N LEU A 94 6.26 17.41 4.10
CA LEU A 94 7.68 17.23 3.82
C LEU A 94 7.97 17.53 2.35
N GLN A 95 8.92 18.46 2.12
CA GLN A 95 9.34 18.86 0.78
C GLN A 95 10.68 18.24 0.41
N ASP A 96 10.82 17.84 -0.85
CA ASP A 96 12.03 17.24 -1.40
C ASP A 96 13.13 18.26 -1.78
N ALA A 97 12.97 19.53 -1.41
CA ALA A 97 13.93 20.57 -1.74
C ALA A 97 15.26 20.35 -0.98
N VAL A 98 16.29 19.97 -1.71
CA VAL A 98 17.63 19.74 -1.18
C VAL A 98 18.61 20.64 -1.92
N PRO A 99 19.59 21.27 -1.25
CA PRO A 99 20.60 22.09 -1.91
C PRO A 99 21.26 21.33 -3.09
N PRO A 100 21.51 22.01 -4.22
CA PRO A 100 22.14 21.37 -5.36
C PRO A 100 23.59 20.96 -5.06
N PHE A 101 24.03 19.90 -5.70
CA PHE A 101 25.47 19.56 -5.73
C PHE A 101 26.15 20.26 -6.93
N PRO A 102 27.48 20.43 -6.90
CA PRO A 102 28.19 21.18 -7.95
C PRO A 102 27.94 20.63 -9.34
N GLY A 103 27.64 21.49 -10.30
CA GLY A 103 27.40 21.12 -11.72
C GLY A 103 28.59 20.39 -12.37
N SER A 104 29.84 20.68 -11.94
CA SER A 104 31.01 19.92 -12.36
C SER A 104 30.96 18.43 -11.99
N ARG A 105 30.29 18.10 -10.89
CA ARG A 105 30.05 16.70 -10.53
C ARG A 105 28.95 16.09 -11.40
N ALA A 106 27.89 16.85 -11.73
CA ALA A 106 26.88 16.40 -12.68
C ALA A 106 27.49 16.05 -14.03
N GLN A 107 28.35 16.96 -14.55
CA GLN A 107 29.10 16.74 -15.77
C GLN A 107 29.93 15.44 -15.73
N GLN A 108 30.69 15.20 -14.65
CA GLN A 108 31.47 13.96 -14.49
C GLN A 108 30.62 12.69 -14.52
N ILE A 109 29.41 12.74 -13.92
CA ILE A 109 28.48 11.61 -13.93
C ILE A 109 27.94 11.36 -15.33
N ILE A 110 27.60 12.43 -16.08
CA ILE A 110 27.13 12.36 -17.47
C ILE A 110 28.24 11.78 -18.37
N GLU A 111 29.43 12.33 -18.31
CA GLU A 111 30.59 11.86 -19.09
C GLU A 111 30.92 10.39 -18.80
N LYS A 112 30.87 9.99 -17.53
CA LYS A 112 31.06 8.59 -17.14
C LYS A 112 29.95 7.68 -17.66
N ALA A 113 28.71 8.15 -17.70
CA ALA A 113 27.59 7.38 -18.21
C ALA A 113 27.66 7.16 -19.72
N PHE A 114 28.14 8.15 -20.46
CA PHE A 114 28.23 8.11 -21.93
C PHE A 114 29.58 7.63 -22.45
N GLY A 115 30.61 7.63 -21.61
CA GLY A 115 31.96 7.22 -21.99
C GLY A 115 32.70 8.22 -22.88
N CYS A 116 32.20 9.45 -23.02
CA CYS A 116 32.79 10.53 -23.80
C CYS A 116 32.65 11.89 -23.08
N PRO A 117 33.47 12.87 -23.40
CA PRO A 117 33.35 14.25 -22.92
C PRO A 117 31.98 14.84 -23.26
N ILE A 118 31.49 15.75 -22.42
CA ILE A 118 30.14 16.33 -22.54
C ILE A 118 29.95 17.12 -23.83
N ASP A 119 31.01 17.81 -24.30
CA ASP A 119 31.04 18.59 -25.52
C ASP A 119 30.94 17.76 -26.82
N GLN A 120 31.17 16.46 -26.75
CA GLN A 120 30.90 15.54 -27.86
C GLN A 120 29.42 15.21 -28.02
N THR A 121 28.67 15.24 -26.94
CA THR A 121 27.25 14.87 -26.93
C THR A 121 26.34 16.09 -27.02
N PHE A 122 26.69 17.15 -26.31
CA PHE A 122 25.88 18.37 -26.21
C PHE A 122 26.61 19.55 -26.81
N ASP A 123 25.84 20.46 -27.44
CA ASP A 123 26.36 21.76 -27.88
C ASP A 123 26.50 22.72 -26.70
N GLU A 124 25.51 22.67 -25.81
CA GLU A 124 25.44 23.51 -24.62
C GLU A 124 25.02 22.65 -23.42
N PHE A 125 25.64 22.89 -22.27
CA PHE A 125 25.28 22.31 -20.99
C PHE A 125 25.29 23.39 -19.91
N GLU A 126 24.17 23.55 -19.19
CA GLU A 126 24.08 24.50 -18.09
C GLU A 126 24.52 23.84 -16.78
N PRO A 127 25.66 24.26 -16.18
CA PRO A 127 26.12 23.69 -14.90
C PRO A 127 25.21 24.00 -13.74
N GLU A 128 24.47 25.14 -13.80
CA GLU A 128 23.47 25.48 -12.78
C GLU A 128 22.20 24.68 -13.01
N PRO A 129 21.70 23.93 -12.00
CA PRO A 129 20.55 23.09 -12.20
C PRO A 129 19.24 23.90 -12.22
N LEU A 130 18.32 23.51 -13.09
CA LEU A 130 16.95 24.03 -13.12
C LEU A 130 16.14 23.63 -11.87
N ALA A 131 16.40 22.43 -11.35
CA ALA A 131 15.75 21.88 -10.16
C ALA A 131 16.67 20.91 -9.42
N SER A 132 16.48 20.82 -8.10
CA SER A 132 17.25 19.92 -7.26
C SER A 132 16.32 19.22 -6.26
N ALA A 133 16.28 17.89 -6.35
CA ALA A 133 15.48 17.00 -5.50
C ALA A 133 16.36 16.17 -4.55
N SER A 134 15.74 15.34 -3.73
CA SER A 134 16.41 14.48 -2.74
C SER A 134 17.43 13.52 -3.33
N ILE A 135 17.15 12.93 -4.50
CA ILE A 135 17.97 11.89 -5.14
C ILE A 135 18.61 12.31 -6.45
N ALA A 136 18.13 13.37 -7.10
CA ALA A 136 18.59 13.82 -8.41
C ALA A 136 18.56 15.34 -8.54
N GLN A 137 19.22 15.87 -9.56
CA GLN A 137 19.02 17.23 -10.04
C GLN A 137 18.88 17.28 -11.56
N VAL A 138 18.28 18.35 -12.07
CA VAL A 138 17.93 18.52 -13.48
C VAL A 138 18.69 19.70 -14.06
N HIS A 139 19.39 19.49 -15.15
CA HIS A 139 20.15 20.50 -15.89
C HIS A 139 19.56 20.73 -17.28
N ALA A 140 19.64 21.94 -17.78
CA ALA A 140 19.33 22.22 -19.17
C ALA A 140 20.54 21.90 -20.06
N ALA A 141 20.25 21.44 -21.26
CA ALA A 141 21.28 21.20 -22.29
C ALA A 141 20.69 21.29 -23.70
N LYS A 142 21.56 21.31 -24.70
CA LYS A 142 21.19 21.29 -26.10
C LYS A 142 22.00 20.21 -26.82
N LEU A 143 21.28 19.32 -27.50
CA LEU A 143 21.91 18.26 -28.29
C LEU A 143 22.58 18.81 -29.55
N LYS A 144 23.53 18.08 -30.12
CA LYS A 144 24.23 18.43 -31.40
C LYS A 144 23.29 18.64 -32.60
N ASN A 145 22.08 18.06 -32.54
CA ASN A 145 21.05 18.26 -33.56
C ASN A 145 20.17 19.51 -33.32
N GLY A 146 20.53 20.34 -32.32
CA GLY A 146 19.83 21.57 -31.97
C GLY A 146 18.60 21.40 -31.08
N LYS A 147 18.22 20.16 -30.70
CA LYS A 147 17.10 19.94 -29.80
C LYS A 147 17.45 20.33 -28.37
N GLU A 148 16.56 21.07 -27.73
CA GLU A 148 16.69 21.44 -26.33
C GLU A 148 16.21 20.29 -25.44
N VAL A 149 17.01 19.96 -24.42
CA VAL A 149 16.74 18.82 -23.52
C VAL A 149 16.97 19.21 -22.07
N VAL A 150 16.42 18.39 -21.18
CA VAL A 150 16.78 18.40 -19.77
C VAL A 150 17.44 17.08 -19.41
N ILE A 151 18.44 17.16 -18.55
CA ILE A 151 19.21 16.02 -18.09
C ILE A 151 18.96 15.86 -16.59
N LYS A 152 18.26 14.78 -16.20
CA LYS A 152 18.09 14.38 -14.81
C LYS A 152 19.27 13.48 -14.44
N VAL A 153 20.01 13.88 -13.41
CA VAL A 153 21.25 13.21 -12.97
C VAL A 153 21.12 12.81 -11.53
N LEU A 154 21.35 11.54 -11.20
CA LEU A 154 21.37 11.06 -9.81
C LEU A 154 22.50 11.71 -9.03
N ARG A 155 22.24 11.99 -7.75
CA ARG A 155 23.26 12.51 -6.84
C ARG A 155 24.44 11.53 -6.72
N PRO A 156 25.67 12.04 -6.63
CA PRO A 156 26.84 11.20 -6.43
C PRO A 156 26.70 10.41 -5.13
N ASP A 157 27.15 9.15 -5.16
CA ASP A 157 27.20 8.24 -4.01
C ASP A 157 25.85 8.01 -3.28
N VAL A 158 24.73 8.41 -3.88
CA VAL A 158 23.38 8.35 -3.28
C VAL A 158 23.03 6.93 -2.82
N LEU A 159 23.38 5.90 -3.60
CA LEU A 159 23.12 4.50 -3.26
C LEU A 159 23.83 4.08 -1.96
N SER A 160 25.08 4.53 -1.76
CA SER A 160 25.85 4.20 -0.55
C SER A 160 25.25 4.85 0.70
N VAL A 161 24.75 6.09 0.56
CA VAL A 161 24.06 6.83 1.61
C VAL A 161 22.74 6.14 1.96
N ILE A 162 21.93 5.80 0.94
CA ILE A 162 20.66 5.10 1.08
C ILE A 162 20.84 3.78 1.83
N ARG A 163 21.74 2.90 1.37
CA ARG A 163 21.98 1.60 2.02
C ARG A 163 22.39 1.73 3.48
N ARG A 164 23.21 2.72 3.79
CA ARG A 164 23.63 2.98 5.16
C ARG A 164 22.46 3.43 6.03
N ASP A 165 21.64 4.36 5.54
CA ASP A 165 20.53 4.91 6.31
C ASP A 165 19.39 3.88 6.43
N ILE A 166 19.11 3.07 5.40
CA ILE A 166 18.18 1.93 5.46
C ILE A 166 18.63 0.89 6.49
N SER A 167 19.92 0.56 6.53
CA SER A 167 20.42 -0.39 7.54
C SER A 167 20.16 0.09 8.97
N LEU A 168 20.18 1.40 9.20
CA LEU A 168 19.81 2.00 10.49
C LEU A 168 18.30 1.94 10.75
N LEU A 169 17.47 2.20 9.72
CA LEU A 169 16.02 2.06 9.82
C LEU A 169 15.64 0.61 10.20
N TYR A 170 16.31 -0.40 9.65
CA TYR A 170 16.11 -1.79 10.06
C TYR A 170 16.44 -2.02 11.54
N ILE A 171 17.57 -1.49 12.02
CA ILE A 171 17.94 -1.60 13.44
C ILE A 171 16.86 -0.95 14.33
N ILE A 172 16.38 0.22 13.96
CA ILE A 172 15.31 0.93 14.69
C ILE A 172 14.02 0.13 14.65
N ALA A 173 13.64 -0.41 13.49
CA ALA A 173 12.44 -1.22 13.29
C ALA A 173 12.48 -2.52 14.11
N GLU A 174 13.60 -3.22 14.11
CA GLU A 174 13.82 -4.44 14.92
C GLU A 174 13.73 -4.14 16.42
N LEU A 175 14.36 -3.04 16.88
CA LEU A 175 14.27 -2.61 18.28
C LEU A 175 12.82 -2.25 18.64
N ALA A 176 12.11 -1.51 17.77
CA ALA A 176 10.73 -1.15 18.00
C ALA A 176 9.83 -2.40 18.07
N ALA A 177 9.98 -3.36 17.16
CA ALA A 177 9.24 -4.61 17.16
C ALA A 177 9.54 -5.47 18.40
N ARG A 178 10.79 -5.47 18.87
CA ARG A 178 11.22 -6.26 20.03
C ARG A 178 10.69 -5.70 21.35
N TYR A 179 10.67 -4.38 21.51
CA TYR A 179 10.42 -3.74 22.81
C TYR A 179 9.04 -3.07 22.95
N SER A 180 8.26 -2.94 21.87
CA SER A 180 6.92 -2.37 21.90
C SER A 180 5.89 -3.31 21.29
N SER A 181 4.88 -3.71 22.08
CA SER A 181 3.77 -4.51 21.59
C SER A 181 2.91 -3.76 20.57
N GLN A 182 2.76 -2.45 20.72
CA GLN A 182 2.07 -1.59 19.76
C GLN A 182 2.85 -1.50 18.43
N ALA A 183 4.17 -1.26 18.51
CA ALA A 183 5.00 -1.21 17.31
C ALA A 183 5.05 -2.56 16.57
N ARG A 184 5.01 -3.68 17.28
CA ARG A 184 4.99 -5.02 16.66
C ARG A 184 3.77 -5.23 15.77
N ARG A 185 2.60 -4.67 16.14
CA ARG A 185 1.38 -4.73 15.31
C ARG A 185 1.53 -3.99 13.99
N LEU A 186 2.36 -2.96 13.95
CA LEU A 186 2.62 -2.16 12.76
C LEU A 186 3.66 -2.78 11.82
N ARG A 187 4.22 -3.96 12.16
CA ARG A 187 5.21 -4.69 11.37
C ARG A 187 6.33 -3.79 10.82
N PRO A 188 7.06 -3.04 11.67
CA PRO A 188 7.96 -1.98 11.23
C PRO A 188 9.11 -2.48 10.34
N VAL A 189 9.53 -3.73 10.48
CA VAL A 189 10.55 -4.35 9.61
C VAL A 189 10.05 -4.51 8.18
N GLU A 190 8.77 -4.91 8.01
CA GLU A 190 8.13 -5.03 6.70
C GLU A 190 7.97 -3.65 6.06
N VAL A 191 7.60 -2.63 6.84
CA VAL A 191 7.51 -1.23 6.39
C VAL A 191 8.86 -0.72 5.87
N VAL A 192 9.95 -1.00 6.58
CA VAL A 192 11.30 -0.60 6.12
C VAL A 192 11.70 -1.40 4.87
N SER A 193 11.33 -2.67 4.77
CA SER A 193 11.59 -3.47 3.56
C SER A 193 10.82 -2.95 2.34
N GLU A 194 9.58 -2.51 2.52
CA GLU A 194 8.79 -1.88 1.47
C GLU A 194 9.42 -0.55 1.02
N TYR A 195 9.85 0.26 1.99
CA TYR A 195 10.57 1.50 1.71
C TYR A 195 11.89 1.26 0.96
N GLU A 196 12.67 0.25 1.37
CA GLU A 196 13.92 -0.11 0.69
C GLU A 196 13.68 -0.41 -0.78
N LYS A 197 12.66 -1.22 -1.09
CA LYS A 197 12.30 -1.53 -2.49
C LYS A 197 11.97 -0.27 -3.26
N THR A 198 11.10 0.57 -2.70
CA THR A 198 10.64 1.80 -3.34
C THR A 198 11.80 2.76 -3.63
N ILE A 199 12.66 3.02 -2.65
CA ILE A 199 13.77 3.98 -2.82
C ILE A 199 14.87 3.44 -3.73
N ILE A 200 15.10 2.12 -3.76
CA ILE A 200 16.05 1.51 -4.69
C ILE A 200 15.51 1.57 -6.13
N ASP A 201 14.21 1.37 -6.31
CA ASP A 201 13.55 1.50 -7.61
C ASP A 201 13.61 2.94 -8.15
N GLU A 202 13.52 3.95 -7.29
CA GLU A 202 13.69 5.37 -7.66
C GLU A 202 15.13 5.70 -8.15
N LEU A 203 16.13 4.87 -7.83
CA LEU A 203 17.51 5.05 -8.32
C LEU A 203 17.75 4.48 -9.71
N ASP A 204 16.74 3.98 -10.38
CA ASP A 204 16.84 3.46 -11.73
C ASP A 204 16.10 4.37 -12.72
N LEU A 205 16.82 5.37 -13.26
CA LEU A 205 16.24 6.32 -14.21
C LEU A 205 15.80 5.66 -15.53
N LEU A 206 16.26 4.44 -15.86
CA LEU A 206 15.72 3.68 -17.01
C LEU A 206 14.26 3.27 -16.78
N ARG A 207 13.86 3.00 -15.53
CA ARG A 207 12.45 2.72 -15.20
C ARG A 207 11.60 3.97 -15.38
N GLU A 208 12.09 5.12 -14.94
CA GLU A 208 11.41 6.39 -15.13
C GLU A 208 11.26 6.73 -16.63
N ALA A 209 12.32 6.50 -17.43
CA ALA A 209 12.30 6.63 -18.88
C ALA A 209 11.24 5.71 -19.53
N ALA A 210 11.18 4.45 -19.10
CA ALA A 210 10.19 3.48 -19.60
C ALA A 210 8.76 3.89 -19.24
N ASN A 211 8.55 4.38 -18.02
CA ASN A 211 7.25 4.88 -17.57
C ASN A 211 6.80 6.10 -18.38
N ALA A 212 7.69 7.07 -18.59
CA ALA A 212 7.45 8.25 -19.43
C ALA A 212 7.07 7.84 -20.86
N SER A 213 7.83 6.95 -21.46
CA SER A 213 7.58 6.46 -22.82
C SER A 213 6.25 5.71 -22.92
N GLN A 214 5.88 4.92 -21.91
CA GLN A 214 4.60 4.23 -21.87
C GLN A 214 3.44 5.23 -21.75
N LEU A 215 3.55 6.20 -20.85
CA LEU A 215 2.52 7.21 -20.68
C LEU A 215 2.37 8.08 -21.94
N ARG A 216 3.48 8.45 -22.59
CA ARG A 216 3.48 9.17 -23.88
C ARG A 216 2.69 8.40 -24.94
N ARG A 217 2.97 7.10 -25.12
CA ARG A 217 2.21 6.24 -26.07
C ARG A 217 0.72 6.19 -25.73
N ASN A 218 0.38 6.12 -24.45
CA ASN A 218 -1.01 6.05 -24.01
C ASN A 218 -1.81 7.30 -24.38
N PHE A 219 -1.16 8.46 -24.46
CA PHE A 219 -1.77 9.75 -24.79
C PHE A 219 -1.41 10.27 -26.19
N GLU A 220 -0.78 9.45 -27.02
CA GLU A 220 -0.48 9.79 -28.41
C GLU A 220 -1.75 10.14 -29.18
N GLY A 221 -1.71 11.25 -29.93
CA GLY A 221 -2.88 11.75 -30.67
C GLY A 221 -3.95 12.45 -29.82
N THR A 222 -3.77 12.59 -28.50
CA THR A 222 -4.68 13.35 -27.64
C THR A 222 -4.20 14.79 -27.44
N THR A 223 -5.15 15.69 -27.17
CA THR A 223 -4.84 17.10 -26.82
C THR A 223 -4.84 17.35 -25.31
N SER A 224 -5.05 16.31 -24.50
CA SER A 224 -5.25 16.46 -23.04
C SER A 224 -3.96 16.50 -22.25
N LEU A 225 -3.05 15.55 -22.51
CA LEU A 225 -1.80 15.39 -21.78
C LEU A 225 -0.63 15.29 -22.74
N TYR A 226 0.40 16.07 -22.49
CA TYR A 226 1.70 15.96 -23.14
C TYR A 226 2.71 15.33 -22.20
N VAL A 227 3.48 14.39 -22.71
CA VAL A 227 4.59 13.75 -22.02
C VAL A 227 5.86 13.98 -22.83
N PRO A 228 6.93 14.52 -22.24
CA PRO A 228 8.20 14.77 -22.94
C PRO A 228 8.76 13.52 -23.61
N GLU A 229 9.42 13.71 -24.75
CA GLU A 229 10.14 12.64 -25.44
C GLU A 229 11.35 12.19 -24.62
N VAL A 230 11.55 10.86 -24.55
CA VAL A 230 12.75 10.28 -23.93
C VAL A 230 13.80 10.05 -25.02
N TYR A 231 15.01 10.60 -24.82
CA TYR A 231 16.15 10.37 -25.71
C TYR A 231 16.95 9.15 -25.24
N TRP A 232 16.54 7.96 -25.69
CA TRP A 232 17.07 6.67 -25.24
C TRP A 232 18.57 6.50 -25.47
N ASP A 233 19.11 7.05 -26.59
CA ASP A 233 20.53 6.99 -26.91
C ASP A 233 21.40 7.72 -25.86
N TYR A 234 20.79 8.64 -25.11
CA TYR A 234 21.43 9.47 -24.09
C TYR A 234 20.90 9.15 -22.70
N THR A 235 20.24 8.00 -22.52
CA THR A 235 19.63 7.61 -21.23
C THR A 235 20.32 6.37 -20.67
N SER A 236 20.62 6.41 -19.39
CA SER A 236 21.27 5.33 -18.65
C SER A 236 20.66 5.20 -17.24
N LYS A 237 21.13 4.22 -16.45
CA LYS A 237 20.66 4.04 -15.09
C LYS A 237 20.76 5.30 -14.21
N ASN A 238 21.79 6.12 -14.41
CA ASN A 238 22.10 7.29 -13.57
C ASN A 238 21.80 8.63 -14.23
N VAL A 239 21.47 8.63 -15.52
CA VAL A 239 21.24 9.82 -16.34
C VAL A 239 20.02 9.59 -17.22
N LEU A 240 19.04 10.49 -17.16
CA LEU A 240 17.85 10.48 -18.00
C LEU A 240 17.79 11.77 -18.80
N VAL A 241 17.68 11.66 -20.11
CA VAL A 241 17.56 12.80 -21.02
C VAL A 241 16.16 12.85 -21.60
N LEU A 242 15.49 13.97 -21.34
CA LEU A 242 14.14 14.25 -21.79
C LEU A 242 14.10 15.53 -22.63
N GLU A 243 13.09 15.64 -23.45
CA GLU A 243 12.72 16.88 -24.12
C GLU A 243 12.51 18.01 -23.11
N ARG A 244 13.08 19.18 -23.36
CA ARG A 244 12.82 20.37 -22.57
C ARG A 244 11.43 20.87 -22.88
N ILE A 245 10.60 20.99 -21.84
CA ILE A 245 9.24 21.53 -21.96
C ILE A 245 9.21 22.99 -21.56
N TYR A 246 8.29 23.73 -22.13
CA TYR A 246 7.96 25.10 -21.77
C TYR A 246 6.48 25.17 -21.41
N GLY A 247 6.17 25.75 -20.25
CA GLY A 247 4.80 25.88 -19.77
C GLY A 247 4.76 26.57 -18.42
N VAL A 248 3.59 27.03 -18.04
CA VAL A 248 3.36 27.66 -16.73
C VAL A 248 3.18 26.55 -15.68
N PRO A 249 3.95 26.54 -14.58
CA PRO A 249 3.68 25.61 -13.48
C PRO A 249 2.23 25.75 -13.02
N ILE A 250 1.51 24.64 -12.90
CA ILE A 250 0.06 24.66 -12.59
C ILE A 250 -0.26 25.32 -11.24
N ARG A 251 0.71 25.34 -10.32
CA ARG A 251 0.62 26.04 -9.03
C ARG A 251 0.57 27.57 -9.16
N ASN A 252 1.02 28.11 -10.29
CA ASN A 252 1.04 29.57 -10.56
C ASN A 252 -0.32 30.03 -11.09
N VAL A 253 -1.37 29.87 -10.27
CA VAL A 253 -2.78 30.15 -10.66
C VAL A 253 -2.97 31.59 -11.13
N ASP A 254 -2.27 32.54 -10.52
CA ASP A 254 -2.38 33.96 -10.89
C ASP A 254 -1.80 34.23 -12.30
N GLU A 255 -0.70 33.55 -12.66
CA GLU A 255 -0.09 33.62 -13.98
C GLU A 255 -0.99 33.00 -15.05
N LEU A 256 -1.60 31.84 -14.74
CA LEU A 256 -2.57 31.19 -15.63
C LEU A 256 -3.79 32.09 -15.89
N LYS A 257 -4.32 32.72 -14.85
CA LYS A 257 -5.43 33.68 -14.97
C LYS A 257 -5.03 34.93 -15.76
N ALA A 258 -3.83 35.47 -15.55
CA ALA A 258 -3.31 36.61 -16.28
C ALA A 258 -3.18 36.33 -17.79
N ASN A 259 -2.95 35.09 -18.17
CA ASN A 259 -2.90 34.64 -19.57
C ASN A 259 -4.29 34.25 -20.12
N ASN A 260 -5.38 34.56 -19.42
CA ASN A 260 -6.77 34.25 -19.79
C ASN A 260 -7.00 32.74 -20.04
N THR A 261 -6.32 31.89 -19.31
CA THR A 261 -6.48 30.42 -19.39
C THR A 261 -7.89 30.04 -18.92
N ASN A 262 -8.55 29.15 -19.64
CA ASN A 262 -9.85 28.61 -19.25
C ASN A 262 -9.67 27.66 -18.04
N MET A 263 -9.84 28.22 -16.84
CA MET A 263 -9.57 27.52 -15.58
C MET A 263 -10.56 26.39 -15.31
N GLU A 264 -11.84 26.55 -15.75
CA GLU A 264 -12.85 25.50 -15.66
C GLU A 264 -12.44 24.29 -16.50
N ARG A 265 -12.12 24.54 -17.79
CA ARG A 265 -11.67 23.47 -18.68
C ARG A 265 -10.39 22.80 -18.20
N LEU A 266 -9.45 23.58 -17.66
CA LEU A 266 -8.20 23.07 -17.09
C LEU A 266 -8.47 22.14 -15.89
N ALA A 267 -9.38 22.51 -15.01
CA ALA A 267 -9.75 21.70 -13.85
C ALA A 267 -10.45 20.40 -14.25
N GLU A 268 -11.42 20.46 -15.17
CA GLU A 268 -12.10 19.28 -15.73
C GLU A 268 -11.11 18.33 -16.41
N LEU A 269 -10.17 18.89 -17.19
CA LEU A 269 -9.18 18.11 -17.92
C LEU A 269 -8.29 17.26 -17.00
N GLY A 270 -7.92 17.80 -15.83
CA GLY A 270 -7.17 17.03 -14.83
C GLY A 270 -7.90 15.78 -14.37
N VAL A 271 -9.21 15.89 -14.16
CA VAL A 271 -10.09 14.77 -13.80
C VAL A 271 -10.18 13.76 -14.96
N GLU A 272 -10.41 14.23 -16.18
CA GLU A 272 -10.48 13.39 -17.38
C GLU A 272 -9.18 12.60 -17.61
N ILE A 273 -8.03 13.26 -17.45
CA ILE A 273 -6.69 12.63 -17.57
C ILE A 273 -6.57 11.50 -16.56
N PHE A 274 -6.94 11.73 -15.29
CA PHE A 274 -6.86 10.73 -14.25
C PHE A 274 -7.72 9.49 -14.59
N PHE A 275 -8.99 9.68 -14.91
CA PHE A 275 -9.88 8.57 -15.24
C PHE A 275 -9.44 7.83 -16.50
N THR A 276 -8.89 8.55 -17.50
CA THR A 276 -8.31 7.94 -18.71
C THR A 276 -7.12 7.05 -18.36
N GLN A 277 -6.20 7.53 -17.54
CA GLN A 277 -5.04 6.75 -17.11
C GLN A 277 -5.44 5.48 -16.37
N VAL A 278 -6.37 5.59 -15.41
CA VAL A 278 -6.78 4.47 -14.55
C VAL A 278 -7.62 3.46 -15.33
N PHE A 279 -8.71 3.91 -15.96
CA PHE A 279 -9.72 3.01 -16.50
C PHE A 279 -9.47 2.61 -17.95
N LYS A 280 -8.96 3.50 -18.80
CA LYS A 280 -8.68 3.19 -20.20
C LYS A 280 -7.33 2.52 -20.36
N HIS A 281 -6.26 3.12 -19.82
CA HIS A 281 -4.90 2.65 -20.05
C HIS A 281 -4.38 1.69 -18.98
N ASN A 282 -5.04 1.65 -17.81
CA ASN A 282 -4.59 0.87 -16.65
C ASN A 282 -3.14 1.13 -16.26
N PHE A 283 -2.71 2.36 -16.48
CA PHE A 283 -1.37 2.85 -16.20
C PHE A 283 -1.46 4.32 -15.83
N PHE A 284 -1.22 4.65 -14.57
CA PHE A 284 -1.42 5.99 -14.07
C PHE A 284 -0.20 6.54 -13.35
N HIS A 285 0.05 7.81 -13.54
CA HIS A 285 1.03 8.58 -12.79
C HIS A 285 0.55 8.72 -11.35
N ALA A 286 1.23 8.06 -10.43
CA ALA A 286 0.78 7.97 -9.04
C ALA A 286 1.26 9.13 -8.15
N ASP A 287 1.94 10.13 -8.71
CA ASP A 287 2.44 11.31 -8.00
C ASP A 287 2.10 12.61 -8.75
N MET A 288 0.87 12.74 -9.22
CA MET A 288 0.35 13.96 -9.87
C MET A 288 0.10 15.07 -8.84
N HIS A 289 1.17 15.64 -8.31
CA HIS A 289 1.08 16.83 -7.48
C HIS A 289 1.43 18.11 -8.29
N PRO A 290 1.04 19.30 -7.83
CA PRO A 290 1.21 20.54 -8.60
C PRO A 290 2.66 20.86 -9.00
N GLY A 291 3.66 20.26 -8.37
CA GLY A 291 5.08 20.42 -8.71
C GLY A 291 5.51 19.66 -9.97
N ASN A 292 4.77 18.61 -10.35
CA ASN A 292 5.08 17.74 -11.49
C ASN A 292 4.19 18.04 -12.72
N ILE A 293 3.42 19.13 -12.67
CA ILE A 293 2.47 19.49 -13.72
C ILE A 293 2.74 20.91 -14.20
N PHE A 294 2.87 21.05 -15.51
CA PHE A 294 2.91 22.32 -16.21
C PHE A 294 1.70 22.43 -17.14
N VAL A 295 1.36 23.63 -17.51
CA VAL A 295 0.26 23.95 -18.43
C VAL A 295 0.84 24.60 -19.68
N ASP A 296 0.62 23.98 -20.83
CA ASP A 296 0.83 24.60 -22.11
C ASP A 296 -0.36 25.53 -22.41
N ILE A 297 -0.07 26.81 -22.53
CA ILE A 297 -1.01 27.89 -22.76
C ILE A 297 -0.89 28.50 -24.17
N TYR A 298 -0.36 27.74 -25.14
CA TYR A 298 -0.32 28.19 -26.53
C TYR A 298 -1.71 28.54 -27.04
N ASP A 299 -2.73 27.75 -26.67
CA ASP A 299 -4.14 28.08 -26.77
C ASP A 299 -4.76 28.17 -25.37
N PRO A 300 -4.93 29.37 -24.80
CA PRO A 300 -5.45 29.52 -23.45
C PRO A 300 -6.89 28.99 -23.27
N GLN A 301 -7.68 28.88 -24.34
CA GLN A 301 -9.05 28.38 -24.27
C GLN A 301 -9.08 26.83 -24.27
N HIS A 302 -8.01 26.19 -24.83
CA HIS A 302 -7.83 24.75 -24.83
C HIS A 302 -6.47 24.39 -24.19
N PRO A 303 -6.30 24.70 -22.88
CA PRO A 303 -5.04 24.46 -22.20
C PRO A 303 -4.72 22.96 -22.17
N LYS A 304 -3.42 22.62 -22.17
CA LYS A 304 -2.94 21.24 -22.19
C LYS A 304 -2.05 20.97 -20.98
N TYR A 305 -2.27 19.83 -20.34
CA TYR A 305 -1.37 19.38 -19.27
C TYR A 305 -0.05 18.87 -19.85
N VAL A 306 1.03 19.21 -19.17
CA VAL A 306 2.36 18.65 -19.41
C VAL A 306 2.85 18.01 -18.12
N ALA A 307 3.02 16.70 -18.12
CA ALA A 307 3.49 15.98 -16.93
C ALA A 307 5.00 15.78 -17.01
N VAL A 308 5.63 15.85 -15.84
CA VAL A 308 7.05 15.56 -15.62
C VAL A 308 7.21 14.67 -14.40
N ASP A 309 8.38 14.03 -14.24
CA ASP A 309 8.71 13.12 -13.15
C ASP A 309 7.83 11.87 -13.11
N PHE A 310 8.27 10.80 -13.79
CA PHE A 310 7.54 9.54 -13.93
C PHE A 310 8.10 8.43 -13.03
N GLY A 311 8.75 8.82 -11.94
CA GLY A 311 9.37 7.88 -10.99
C GLY A 311 8.37 6.93 -10.33
N ILE A 312 7.15 7.39 -10.07
CA ILE A 312 6.10 6.60 -9.43
C ILE A 312 4.89 6.47 -10.35
N VAL A 313 4.61 5.25 -10.78
CA VAL A 313 3.42 4.89 -11.55
C VAL A 313 2.67 3.76 -10.88
N GLY A 314 1.36 3.69 -11.12
CA GLY A 314 0.50 2.63 -10.62
C GLY A 314 -0.17 1.88 -11.76
N THR A 315 -0.43 0.60 -11.51
CA THR A 315 -1.25 -0.26 -12.36
C THR A 315 -2.21 -1.06 -11.49
N LEU A 316 -3.40 -1.33 -11.99
CA LEU A 316 -4.35 -2.22 -11.33
C LEU A 316 -4.39 -3.54 -12.08
N ASN A 317 -4.57 -4.65 -11.39
CA ASN A 317 -4.90 -5.88 -12.10
C ASN A 317 -6.31 -5.78 -12.70
N THR A 318 -6.61 -6.61 -13.69
CA THR A 318 -7.89 -6.55 -14.43
C THR A 318 -9.10 -6.75 -13.52
N VAL A 319 -8.95 -7.58 -12.48
CA VAL A 319 -10.02 -7.88 -11.51
C VAL A 319 -10.28 -6.67 -10.63
N ASP A 320 -9.22 -6.10 -10.02
CA ASP A 320 -9.36 -4.92 -9.16
C ASP A 320 -9.90 -3.71 -9.91
N LYS A 321 -9.46 -3.51 -11.16
CA LYS A 321 -9.97 -2.44 -12.03
C LYS A 321 -11.48 -2.55 -12.25
N ARG A 322 -11.97 -3.77 -12.54
CA ARG A 322 -13.39 -4.02 -12.71
C ARG A 322 -14.16 -3.77 -11.42
N TYR A 323 -13.72 -4.34 -10.31
CA TYR A 323 -14.38 -4.15 -9.01
C TYR A 323 -14.38 -2.69 -8.59
N LEU A 324 -13.29 -1.96 -8.84
CA LEU A 324 -13.22 -0.53 -8.54
C LEU A 324 -14.27 0.26 -9.32
N ALA A 325 -14.42 0.01 -10.63
CA ALA A 325 -15.40 0.69 -11.47
C ALA A 325 -16.83 0.34 -11.05
N GLU A 326 -17.11 -0.95 -10.79
CA GLU A 326 -18.42 -1.40 -10.32
C GLU A 326 -18.77 -0.80 -8.94
N ASN A 327 -17.80 -0.68 -8.04
CA ASN A 327 -17.96 -0.02 -6.75
C ASN A 327 -18.27 1.46 -6.91
N PHE A 328 -17.55 2.18 -7.78
CA PHE A 328 -17.84 3.58 -8.04
C PHE A 328 -19.26 3.78 -8.58
N LEU A 329 -19.69 2.99 -9.56
CA LEU A 329 -21.05 3.08 -10.11
C LEU A 329 -22.13 2.76 -9.06
N ALA A 330 -21.95 1.68 -8.29
CA ALA A 330 -22.87 1.32 -7.21
C ALA A 330 -22.95 2.42 -6.16
N PHE A 331 -21.80 3.03 -5.83
CA PHE A 331 -21.71 4.15 -4.93
C PHE A 331 -22.49 5.39 -5.46
N PHE A 332 -22.32 5.74 -6.73
CA PHE A 332 -23.10 6.81 -7.37
C PHE A 332 -24.61 6.56 -7.36
N GLN A 333 -25.01 5.28 -7.46
CA GLN A 333 -26.40 4.85 -7.42
C GLN A 333 -26.94 4.72 -5.99
N ARG A 334 -26.10 4.97 -4.97
CA ARG A 334 -26.39 4.74 -3.54
C ARG A 334 -26.77 3.29 -3.22
N ASP A 335 -26.30 2.34 -4.03
CA ASP A 335 -26.50 0.91 -3.82
C ASP A 335 -25.40 0.36 -2.88
N TYR A 336 -25.55 0.66 -1.59
CA TYR A 336 -24.56 0.27 -0.57
C TYR A 336 -24.50 -1.24 -0.35
N HIS A 337 -25.59 -1.94 -0.63
CA HIS A 337 -25.58 -3.40 -0.58
C HIS A 337 -24.65 -3.99 -1.64
N LYS A 338 -24.75 -3.48 -2.88
CA LYS A 338 -23.86 -3.87 -3.96
C LYS A 338 -22.40 -3.52 -3.66
N VAL A 339 -22.14 -2.33 -3.10
CA VAL A 339 -20.78 -1.94 -2.67
C VAL A 339 -20.22 -2.93 -1.66
N ALA A 340 -20.98 -3.26 -0.60
CA ALA A 340 -20.54 -4.21 0.43
C ALA A 340 -20.27 -5.62 -0.16
N ARG A 341 -21.17 -6.10 -1.01
CA ARG A 341 -21.05 -7.40 -1.68
C ARG A 341 -19.79 -7.46 -2.56
N LEU A 342 -19.57 -6.43 -3.37
CA LEU A 342 -18.39 -6.35 -4.24
C LEU A 342 -17.06 -6.39 -3.47
N HIS A 343 -16.99 -5.77 -2.29
CA HIS A 343 -15.80 -5.83 -1.44
C HIS A 343 -15.54 -7.25 -0.90
N VAL A 344 -16.58 -8.03 -0.61
CA VAL A 344 -16.45 -9.43 -0.18
C VAL A 344 -16.06 -10.31 -1.37
N GLU A 345 -16.71 -10.14 -2.53
CA GLU A 345 -16.45 -10.92 -3.75
C GLU A 345 -15.04 -10.70 -4.30
N SER A 346 -14.51 -9.47 -4.21
CA SER A 346 -13.15 -9.15 -4.62
C SER A 346 -12.06 -9.69 -3.69
N GLY A 347 -12.46 -10.13 -2.48
CA GLY A 347 -11.53 -10.53 -1.44
C GLY A 347 -10.84 -9.36 -0.73
N TRP A 348 -11.30 -8.12 -0.94
CA TRP A 348 -10.78 -6.95 -0.22
C TRP A 348 -11.11 -6.99 1.28
N VAL A 349 -12.23 -7.60 1.64
CA VAL A 349 -12.56 -8.00 3.01
C VAL A 349 -12.68 -9.53 3.09
N PRO A 350 -12.45 -10.15 4.28
CA PRO A 350 -12.55 -11.60 4.44
C PRO A 350 -13.91 -12.15 4.01
N ALA A 351 -13.93 -13.33 3.38
CA ALA A 351 -15.15 -13.98 2.88
C ALA A 351 -16.22 -14.25 3.98
N GLY A 352 -15.82 -14.31 5.25
CA GLY A 352 -16.73 -14.45 6.38
C GLY A 352 -17.37 -13.14 6.86
N THR A 353 -17.08 -12.00 6.19
CA THR A 353 -17.65 -10.70 6.58
C THR A 353 -19.15 -10.68 6.31
N ARG A 354 -19.93 -10.26 7.29
CA ARG A 354 -21.38 -10.10 7.14
C ARG A 354 -21.68 -8.87 6.29
N VAL A 355 -22.25 -9.12 5.10
CA VAL A 355 -22.56 -8.07 4.13
C VAL A 355 -23.48 -7.00 4.71
N ASP A 356 -24.50 -7.39 5.49
CA ASP A 356 -25.46 -6.46 6.09
C ASP A 356 -24.81 -5.49 7.09
N GLU A 357 -23.89 -5.99 7.92
CA GLU A 357 -23.16 -5.16 8.89
C GLU A 357 -22.21 -4.21 8.18
N PHE A 358 -21.54 -4.69 7.14
CA PHE A 358 -20.64 -3.86 6.35
C PHE A 358 -21.40 -2.81 5.52
N GLU A 359 -22.54 -3.17 4.91
CA GLU A 359 -23.45 -2.23 4.26
C GLU A 359 -23.89 -1.12 5.20
N SER A 360 -24.35 -1.47 6.41
CA SER A 360 -24.77 -0.49 7.42
C SER A 360 -23.64 0.47 7.79
N ALA A 361 -22.41 -0.03 7.92
CA ALA A 361 -21.23 0.79 8.20
C ALA A 361 -20.89 1.73 7.03
N ILE A 362 -20.94 1.25 5.79
CA ILE A 362 -20.75 2.07 4.58
C ILE A 362 -21.83 3.15 4.51
N ARG A 363 -23.10 2.79 4.67
CA ARG A 363 -24.24 3.70 4.65
C ARG A 363 -24.08 4.83 5.66
N SER A 364 -23.66 4.51 6.89
CA SER A 364 -23.47 5.50 7.95
C SER A 364 -22.43 6.57 7.62
N VAL A 365 -21.45 6.25 6.77
CA VAL A 365 -20.42 7.19 6.30
C VAL A 365 -20.90 7.97 5.08
N CYS A 366 -21.61 7.30 4.17
CA CYS A 366 -21.94 7.84 2.86
C CYS A 366 -23.19 8.72 2.85
N GLU A 367 -24.26 8.33 3.54
CA GLU A 367 -25.52 9.09 3.56
C GLU A 367 -25.34 10.55 4.01
N PRO A 368 -24.66 10.88 5.11
CA PRO A 368 -24.47 12.26 5.53
C PRO A 368 -23.69 13.11 4.52
N ILE A 369 -22.94 12.45 3.64
CA ILE A 369 -22.15 13.09 2.60
C ILE A 369 -23.04 13.43 1.40
N PHE A 370 -23.90 12.50 0.99
CA PHE A 370 -24.81 12.68 -0.14
C PHE A 370 -25.97 13.66 0.10
N GLU A 371 -26.21 14.08 1.33
CA GLU A 371 -27.14 15.16 1.66
C GLU A 371 -26.57 16.55 1.29
N ARG A 372 -25.26 16.62 1.03
CA ARG A 372 -24.62 17.86 0.58
C ARG A 372 -24.65 17.97 -0.94
N PRO A 373 -24.59 19.19 -1.50
CA PRO A 373 -24.37 19.36 -2.93
C PRO A 373 -23.12 18.60 -3.38
N LEU A 374 -23.19 17.88 -4.49
CA LEU A 374 -22.09 17.02 -4.98
C LEU A 374 -20.78 17.78 -5.13
N LYS A 375 -20.84 19.05 -5.53
CA LYS A 375 -19.68 19.94 -5.65
C LYS A 375 -18.94 20.17 -4.31
N ASP A 376 -19.64 20.05 -3.18
CA ASP A 376 -19.07 20.26 -1.84
C ASP A 376 -18.51 18.97 -1.23
N ILE A 377 -18.68 17.84 -1.92
CA ILE A 377 -18.17 16.53 -1.48
C ILE A 377 -16.74 16.36 -1.93
N SER A 378 -15.83 16.12 -0.98
CA SER A 378 -14.47 15.66 -1.29
C SER A 378 -14.45 14.14 -1.47
N PHE A 379 -14.17 13.73 -2.70
CA PHE A 379 -14.09 12.32 -3.04
C PHE A 379 -12.91 11.63 -2.36
N GLY A 380 -11.78 12.28 -2.32
CA GLY A 380 -10.60 11.73 -1.66
C GLY A 380 -10.79 11.56 -0.15
N GLN A 381 -11.47 12.50 0.53
CA GLN A 381 -11.85 12.35 1.93
C GLN A 381 -12.88 11.25 2.14
N LEU A 382 -13.82 11.09 1.21
CA LEU A 382 -14.79 10.00 1.25
C LEU A 382 -14.10 8.64 1.18
N LEU A 383 -13.20 8.44 0.21
CA LEU A 383 -12.41 7.21 0.09
C LEU A 383 -11.61 6.93 1.38
N LEU A 384 -11.02 7.96 1.97
CA LEU A 384 -10.31 7.82 3.24
C LEU A 384 -11.22 7.28 4.35
N ARG A 385 -12.41 7.87 4.52
CA ARG A 385 -13.40 7.41 5.51
C ARG A 385 -13.90 5.99 5.23
N LEU A 386 -14.11 5.65 3.96
CA LEU A 386 -14.48 4.29 3.56
C LEU A 386 -13.37 3.29 3.91
N PHE A 387 -12.11 3.62 3.64
CA PHE A 387 -10.99 2.76 4.02
C PHE A 387 -10.87 2.62 5.55
N GLN A 388 -11.06 3.69 6.32
CA GLN A 388 -11.08 3.63 7.78
C GLN A 388 -12.21 2.74 8.30
N THR A 389 -13.38 2.79 7.66
CA THR A 389 -14.52 1.94 8.01
C THR A 389 -14.26 0.49 7.65
N ALA A 390 -13.78 0.22 6.45
CA ALA A 390 -13.49 -1.12 5.95
C ALA A 390 -12.40 -1.84 6.79
N ARG A 391 -11.47 -1.10 7.39
CA ARG A 391 -10.49 -1.65 8.35
C ARG A 391 -11.13 -2.31 9.57
N ARG A 392 -12.29 -1.85 10.03
CA ARG A 392 -13.04 -2.50 11.13
C ARG A 392 -13.47 -3.92 10.75
N PHE A 393 -13.56 -4.18 9.45
CA PHE A 393 -13.88 -5.47 8.86
C PHE A 393 -12.64 -6.22 8.36
N ASN A 394 -11.45 -5.87 8.87
CA ASN A 394 -10.17 -6.48 8.51
C ASN A 394 -9.83 -6.37 7.02
N MET A 395 -10.23 -5.28 6.36
CA MET A 395 -9.82 -4.99 4.98
C MET A 395 -8.30 -4.78 4.93
N GLU A 396 -7.62 -5.54 4.08
CA GLU A 396 -6.25 -5.29 3.70
C GLU A 396 -6.22 -4.34 2.50
N VAL A 397 -5.78 -3.10 2.75
CA VAL A 397 -5.73 -2.09 1.67
C VAL A 397 -4.50 -2.36 0.81
N GLN A 398 -4.72 -2.61 -0.47
CA GLN A 398 -3.64 -2.82 -1.43
C GLN A 398 -2.85 -1.51 -1.67
N PRO A 399 -1.51 -1.56 -1.81
CA PRO A 399 -0.68 -0.38 -2.05
C PRO A 399 -1.13 0.45 -3.26
N GLN A 400 -1.58 -0.20 -4.33
CA GLN A 400 -2.07 0.45 -5.54
C GLN A 400 -3.32 1.30 -5.30
N LEU A 401 -4.23 0.85 -4.41
CA LEU A 401 -5.42 1.62 -4.03
C LEU A 401 -5.05 2.83 -3.18
N VAL A 402 -4.01 2.74 -2.36
CA VAL A 402 -3.48 3.89 -1.60
C VAL A 402 -2.88 4.94 -2.55
N LEU A 403 -2.10 4.51 -3.54
CA LEU A 403 -1.56 5.39 -4.58
C LEU A 403 -2.68 6.07 -5.38
N LEU A 404 -3.70 5.31 -5.76
CA LEU A 404 -4.87 5.83 -6.46
C LEU A 404 -5.60 6.89 -5.62
N GLN A 405 -5.83 6.63 -4.33
CA GLN A 405 -6.46 7.56 -3.41
C GLN A 405 -5.64 8.84 -3.27
N LYS A 406 -4.31 8.74 -3.07
CA LYS A 406 -3.41 9.89 -2.99
C LYS A 406 -3.50 10.74 -4.27
N THR A 407 -3.43 10.10 -5.43
CA THR A 407 -3.50 10.80 -6.72
C THR A 407 -4.84 11.50 -6.89
N MET A 408 -5.94 10.85 -6.50
CA MET A 408 -7.28 11.42 -6.54
C MET A 408 -7.42 12.64 -5.63
N LEU A 409 -6.89 12.58 -4.40
CA LEU A 409 -6.85 13.72 -3.48
C LEU A 409 -6.08 14.90 -4.07
N ASN A 410 -4.92 14.64 -4.67
CA ASN A 410 -4.10 15.68 -5.29
C ASN A 410 -4.84 16.36 -6.45
N ILE A 411 -5.48 15.57 -7.32
CA ILE A 411 -6.23 16.07 -8.48
C ILE A 411 -7.47 16.84 -8.04
N GLU A 412 -8.19 16.35 -7.05
CA GLU A 412 -9.32 17.06 -6.46
C GLU A 412 -8.90 18.40 -5.84
N GLY A 413 -7.84 18.39 -5.01
CA GLY A 413 -7.30 19.58 -4.39
C GLY A 413 -6.84 20.61 -5.41
N LEU A 414 -6.11 20.16 -6.43
CA LEU A 414 -5.67 20.99 -7.55
C LEU A 414 -6.86 21.53 -8.34
N GLY A 415 -7.81 20.68 -8.69
CA GLY A 415 -9.01 21.07 -9.44
C GLY A 415 -9.80 22.16 -8.73
N ARG A 416 -10.01 22.05 -7.41
CA ARG A 416 -10.69 23.08 -6.60
C ARG A 416 -9.86 24.37 -6.46
N GLN A 417 -8.54 24.28 -6.46
CA GLN A 417 -7.66 25.45 -6.46
C GLN A 417 -7.74 26.22 -7.78
N LEU A 418 -7.86 25.51 -8.90
CA LEU A 418 -8.01 26.09 -10.24
C LEU A 418 -9.42 26.67 -10.45
N TYR A 419 -10.45 25.87 -10.10
CA TYR A 419 -11.86 26.20 -10.25
C TYR A 419 -12.66 25.72 -9.03
N PRO A 420 -12.97 26.60 -8.06
CA PRO A 420 -13.62 26.22 -6.80
C PRO A 420 -15.00 25.55 -6.95
N ASP A 421 -15.73 25.85 -8.04
CA ASP A 421 -17.03 25.26 -8.34
C ASP A 421 -16.92 23.93 -9.14
N LEU A 422 -15.74 23.33 -9.25
CA LEU A 422 -15.53 22.06 -9.95
C LEU A 422 -16.42 20.97 -9.34
N ASP A 423 -17.32 20.45 -10.17
CA ASP A 423 -18.11 19.26 -9.86
C ASP A 423 -17.41 18.01 -10.44
N LEU A 424 -16.57 17.41 -9.61
CA LEU A 424 -15.82 16.22 -9.96
C LEU A 424 -16.73 15.05 -10.36
N TRP A 425 -17.92 14.97 -9.77
CA TRP A 425 -18.89 13.93 -10.03
C TRP A 425 -19.52 14.05 -11.42
N LYS A 426 -19.88 15.28 -11.80
CA LYS A 426 -20.39 15.57 -13.12
C LYS A 426 -19.39 15.21 -14.21
N THR A 427 -18.10 15.42 -13.96
CA THR A 427 -17.03 15.11 -14.90
C THR A 427 -16.71 13.62 -14.93
N ALA A 428 -16.68 12.93 -13.78
CA ALA A 428 -16.29 11.53 -13.66
C ALA A 428 -17.36 10.52 -14.12
N LYS A 429 -18.64 10.79 -13.78
CA LYS A 429 -19.74 9.84 -14.02
C LYS A 429 -19.90 9.45 -15.49
N PRO A 430 -19.97 10.38 -16.46
CA PRO A 430 -20.13 9.99 -17.88
C PRO A 430 -18.93 9.19 -18.40
N PHE A 431 -17.75 9.39 -17.81
CA PHE A 431 -16.55 8.65 -18.18
C PHE A 431 -16.65 7.20 -17.71
N LEU A 432 -17.05 6.98 -16.46
CA LEU A 432 -17.22 5.64 -15.90
C LEU A 432 -18.34 4.86 -16.58
N GLU A 433 -19.46 5.51 -16.87
CA GLU A 433 -20.58 4.90 -17.59
C GLU A 433 -20.16 4.42 -18.98
N ARG A 434 -19.51 5.27 -19.77
CA ARG A 434 -19.00 4.90 -21.11
C ARG A 434 -17.99 3.76 -21.03
N TRP A 435 -17.06 3.82 -20.06
CA TRP A 435 -16.08 2.77 -19.89
C TRP A 435 -16.74 1.42 -19.54
N MET A 436 -17.76 1.42 -18.67
CA MET A 436 -18.51 0.20 -18.34
C MET A 436 -19.28 -0.33 -19.55
N GLU A 437 -19.92 0.52 -20.33
CA GLU A 437 -20.59 0.12 -21.57
C GLU A 437 -19.61 -0.53 -22.56
N GLU A 438 -18.40 0.00 -22.68
CA GLU A 438 -17.34 -0.59 -23.50
C GLU A 438 -16.87 -1.95 -22.98
N GLN A 439 -16.82 -2.15 -21.66
CA GLN A 439 -16.37 -3.41 -21.05
C GLN A 439 -17.46 -4.51 -21.01
N VAL A 440 -18.70 -4.14 -20.79
CA VAL A 440 -19.84 -5.09 -20.63
C VAL A 440 -20.68 -5.21 -21.91
N GLY A 441 -20.53 -4.28 -22.85
CA GLY A 441 -21.30 -4.22 -24.08
C GLY A 441 -21.03 -5.41 -25.03
N VAL A 442 -21.96 -5.63 -25.95
CA VAL A 442 -21.90 -6.69 -26.98
C VAL A 442 -20.57 -6.65 -27.77
N ARG A 443 -19.96 -5.48 -27.92
CA ARG A 443 -18.62 -5.32 -28.54
C ARG A 443 -17.50 -5.98 -27.74
N SER A 444 -17.54 -5.97 -26.43
CA SER A 444 -16.52 -6.65 -25.61
C SER A 444 -16.66 -8.18 -25.73
N MET A 445 -17.89 -8.67 -25.79
CA MET A 445 -18.17 -10.09 -26.04
C MET A 445 -17.68 -10.54 -27.43
N THR A 446 -17.89 -9.72 -28.46
CA THR A 446 -17.40 -10.01 -29.82
C THR A 446 -15.88 -9.91 -29.93
N ASN A 447 -15.24 -8.96 -29.25
CA ASN A 447 -13.79 -8.84 -29.21
C ASN A 447 -13.16 -9.98 -28.38
N ALA A 448 -13.71 -10.29 -27.22
CA ALA A 448 -13.26 -11.43 -26.41
C ALA A 448 -13.43 -12.78 -27.16
N LEU A 449 -14.51 -12.91 -27.92
CA LEU A 449 -14.69 -14.08 -28.80
C LEU A 449 -13.62 -14.10 -29.90
N LYS A 450 -13.40 -12.96 -30.56
CA LYS A 450 -12.44 -12.82 -31.65
C LYS A 450 -11.00 -13.06 -31.23
N ASP A 451 -10.61 -12.55 -30.05
CA ASP A 451 -9.27 -12.72 -29.47
C ASP A 451 -9.06 -14.15 -28.93
N ASN A 452 -10.12 -14.82 -28.49
CA ASN A 452 -10.06 -16.20 -28.01
C ASN A 452 -10.30 -17.26 -29.10
N ILE A 453 -10.82 -16.89 -30.28
CA ILE A 453 -10.99 -17.83 -31.41
C ILE A 453 -9.68 -18.55 -31.78
N PRO A 454 -8.51 -17.88 -31.92
CA PRO A 454 -7.27 -18.60 -32.21
C PRO A 454 -6.92 -19.63 -31.14
N HIS A 455 -7.06 -19.27 -29.87
CA HIS A 455 -6.81 -20.18 -28.73
C HIS A 455 -7.84 -21.29 -28.59
N LEU A 456 -9.11 -21.04 -28.98
CA LEU A 456 -10.15 -22.05 -29.00
C LEU A 456 -9.92 -23.03 -30.15
N VAL A 457 -9.54 -22.54 -31.32
CA VAL A 457 -9.22 -23.40 -32.50
C VAL A 457 -7.97 -24.24 -32.21
N GLU A 458 -6.96 -23.69 -31.57
CA GLU A 458 -5.74 -24.41 -31.18
C GLU A 458 -6.02 -25.52 -30.15
N LYS A 459 -6.99 -25.32 -29.24
CA LYS A 459 -7.40 -26.28 -28.21
C LYS A 459 -8.55 -27.23 -28.64
N LEU A 460 -9.18 -26.98 -29.78
CA LEU A 460 -10.25 -27.85 -30.31
C LEU A 460 -9.84 -29.34 -30.43
N PRO A 461 -8.61 -29.67 -30.85
CA PRO A 461 -8.17 -31.07 -30.89
C PRO A 461 -8.00 -31.70 -29.48
N GLU A 462 -7.81 -30.89 -28.43
CA GLU A 462 -7.65 -31.37 -27.06
C GLU A 462 -8.99 -31.48 -26.31
N MET A 463 -10.07 -30.88 -26.84
CA MET A 463 -11.39 -30.88 -26.20
C MET A 463 -11.95 -32.27 -25.89
N PRO A 464 -11.82 -33.30 -26.74
CA PRO A 464 -12.28 -34.65 -26.40
C PRO A 464 -11.53 -35.20 -25.17
N GLY A 465 -10.23 -34.91 -25.05
CA GLY A 465 -9.42 -35.32 -23.91
C GLY A 465 -9.81 -34.59 -22.62
N LEU A 466 -10.12 -33.29 -22.70
CA LEU A 466 -10.58 -32.50 -21.56
C LEU A 466 -12.00 -32.90 -21.10
N ILE A 467 -12.90 -33.21 -22.03
CA ILE A 467 -14.24 -33.73 -21.70
C ILE A 467 -14.10 -35.10 -21.01
N TYR A 468 -13.25 -35.98 -21.54
CA TYR A 468 -12.97 -37.28 -20.94
C TYR A 468 -12.34 -37.13 -19.53
N ALA A 469 -11.40 -36.20 -19.35
CA ALA A 469 -10.78 -35.92 -18.06
C ALA A 469 -11.77 -35.33 -17.04
N LEU A 470 -12.70 -34.47 -17.50
CA LEU A 470 -13.78 -33.91 -16.68
C LEU A 470 -14.80 -34.98 -16.26
N THR A 471 -15.24 -35.82 -17.20
CA THR A 471 -16.16 -36.93 -16.90
C THR A 471 -15.52 -37.95 -15.97
N LYS A 472 -14.21 -38.24 -16.16
CA LYS A 472 -13.46 -39.10 -15.26
C LYS A 472 -13.31 -38.47 -13.85
N LYS A 473 -13.02 -37.17 -13.76
CA LYS A 473 -12.95 -36.45 -12.47
C LYS A 473 -14.29 -36.35 -11.74
N ILE A 474 -15.39 -36.25 -12.46
CA ILE A 474 -16.75 -36.28 -11.88
C ILE A 474 -17.05 -37.69 -11.36
N ALA A 475 -16.72 -38.75 -12.12
CA ALA A 475 -16.87 -40.13 -11.68
C ALA A 475 -15.97 -40.46 -10.46
N GLU A 476 -14.71 -40.01 -10.48
CA GLU A 476 -13.78 -40.13 -9.34
C GLU A 476 -14.22 -39.28 -8.12
N GLY A 477 -14.96 -38.19 -8.34
CA GLY A 477 -15.53 -37.36 -7.28
C GLY A 477 -16.66 -38.07 -6.49
N GLU A 478 -17.45 -38.90 -7.16
CA GLU A 478 -18.45 -39.76 -6.47
C GLU A 478 -17.79 -40.88 -5.65
N GLU A 479 -16.72 -41.51 -6.15
CA GLU A 479 -15.92 -42.46 -5.37
C GLU A 479 -15.25 -41.78 -4.16
N HIS A 480 -14.80 -40.56 -4.30
CA HIS A 480 -14.17 -39.82 -3.20
C HIS A 480 -15.17 -39.42 -2.11
N GLN A 481 -16.43 -39.13 -2.46
CA GLN A 481 -17.49 -38.90 -1.47
C GLN A 481 -17.84 -40.18 -0.71
N GLN A 482 -17.82 -41.33 -1.37
CA GLN A 482 -18.03 -42.62 -0.70
C GLN A 482 -16.86 -42.95 0.24
N GLN A 483 -15.62 -42.74 -0.19
CA GLN A 483 -14.43 -42.91 0.65
C GLN A 483 -14.42 -41.94 1.86
N LEU A 484 -14.85 -40.70 1.69
CA LEU A 484 -14.99 -39.73 2.80
C LEU A 484 -16.06 -40.18 3.80
N GLN A 485 -17.18 -40.75 3.34
CA GLN A 485 -18.20 -41.28 4.23
C GLN A 485 -17.73 -42.54 4.97
N GLU A 486 -16.98 -43.42 4.33
CA GLU A 486 -16.33 -44.58 4.99
C GLU A 486 -15.28 -44.14 6.00
N MET A 487 -14.44 -43.18 5.66
CA MET A 487 -13.46 -42.59 6.59
C MET A 487 -14.14 -41.95 7.82
N GLN A 488 -15.29 -41.29 7.64
CA GLN A 488 -16.05 -40.75 8.76
C GLN A 488 -16.64 -41.85 9.63
N LYS A 489 -17.12 -42.95 9.08
CA LYS A 489 -17.59 -44.12 9.83
C LYS A 489 -16.45 -44.76 10.66
N ILE A 490 -15.31 -45.01 10.03
CA ILE A 490 -14.11 -45.54 10.69
C ILE A 490 -13.64 -44.60 11.83
N ARG A 491 -13.62 -43.31 11.60
CA ARG A 491 -13.25 -42.32 12.61
C ARG A 491 -14.20 -42.31 13.81
N ASN A 492 -15.49 -42.47 13.58
CA ASN A 492 -16.50 -42.56 14.64
C ASN A 492 -16.37 -43.88 15.43
N GLU A 493 -16.07 -44.99 14.77
CA GLU A 493 -15.81 -46.28 15.42
C GLU A 493 -14.54 -46.23 16.28
N ILE A 494 -13.44 -45.66 15.77
CA ILE A 494 -12.21 -45.47 16.55
C ILE A 494 -12.47 -44.58 17.78
N ARG A 495 -13.28 -43.54 17.64
CA ARG A 495 -13.61 -42.64 18.75
C ARG A 495 -14.44 -43.35 19.83
N ARG A 496 -15.40 -44.19 19.44
CA ARG A 496 -16.19 -45.02 20.36
C ARG A 496 -15.33 -46.07 21.05
N SER A 497 -14.46 -46.76 20.29
CA SER A 497 -13.52 -47.73 20.84
C SER A 497 -12.56 -47.10 21.86
N ASN A 498 -12.04 -45.93 21.57
CA ASN A 498 -11.13 -45.21 22.47
C ASN A 498 -11.82 -44.76 23.76
N GLN A 499 -13.10 -44.31 23.69
CA GLN A 499 -13.89 -43.97 24.86
C GLN A 499 -14.14 -45.21 25.74
N ARG A 500 -14.49 -46.37 25.14
CA ARG A 500 -14.63 -47.63 25.87
C ARG A 500 -13.34 -48.03 26.58
N THR A 501 -12.20 -47.94 25.90
CA THR A 501 -10.91 -48.26 26.49
C THR A 501 -10.58 -47.38 27.70
N VAL A 502 -10.83 -46.06 27.60
CA VAL A 502 -10.62 -45.13 28.72
C VAL A 502 -11.54 -45.43 29.89
N LEU A 503 -12.83 -45.70 29.63
CA LEU A 503 -13.77 -46.09 30.67
C LEU A 503 -13.40 -47.41 31.34
N THR A 504 -12.98 -48.41 30.58
CA THR A 504 -12.52 -49.72 31.11
C THR A 504 -11.30 -49.58 32.00
N ILE A 505 -10.29 -48.80 31.57
CA ILE A 505 -9.09 -48.51 32.36
C ILE A 505 -9.44 -47.77 33.66
N ALA A 506 -10.30 -46.76 33.59
CA ALA A 506 -10.73 -45.99 34.75
C ALA A 506 -11.52 -46.87 35.74
N GLY A 507 -12.48 -47.66 35.24
CA GLY A 507 -13.25 -48.61 36.05
C GLY A 507 -12.39 -49.67 36.73
N THR A 508 -11.46 -50.24 35.99
CA THR A 508 -10.52 -51.25 36.55
C THR A 508 -9.61 -50.61 37.61
N GLY A 509 -9.09 -49.40 37.35
CA GLY A 509 -8.27 -48.67 38.33
C GLY A 509 -8.99 -48.37 39.64
N LEU A 510 -10.27 -48.00 39.57
CA LEU A 510 -11.11 -47.76 40.75
C LEU A 510 -11.41 -49.06 41.51
N LEU A 511 -11.70 -50.15 40.80
CA LEU A 511 -11.89 -51.47 41.40
C LEU A 511 -10.63 -51.94 42.13
N MET A 512 -9.46 -51.88 41.48
CA MET A 512 -8.18 -52.26 42.10
C MET A 512 -7.84 -51.38 43.30
N GLY A 513 -8.09 -50.06 43.20
CA GLY A 513 -7.91 -49.14 44.33
C GLY A 513 -8.80 -49.51 45.51
N GLY A 514 -10.06 -49.87 45.26
CA GLY A 514 -11.01 -50.33 46.29
C GLY A 514 -10.56 -51.65 46.96
N LEU A 515 -10.05 -52.59 46.19
CA LEU A 515 -9.49 -53.85 46.71
C LEU A 515 -8.20 -53.62 47.53
N ILE A 516 -7.33 -52.72 47.12
CA ILE A 516 -6.10 -52.39 47.87
C ILE A 516 -6.48 -51.76 49.23
N VAL A 517 -7.43 -50.83 49.27
CA VAL A 517 -7.89 -50.20 50.50
C VAL A 517 -8.57 -51.25 51.44
N PHE A 518 -9.26 -52.23 50.86
CA PHE A 518 -9.85 -53.33 51.63
C PHE A 518 -8.78 -54.21 52.29
N GLY A 519 -7.63 -54.45 51.63
CA GLY A 519 -6.55 -55.32 52.10
C GLY A 519 -5.52 -54.63 53.04
N LEU A 520 -5.59 -53.33 53.28
CA LEU A 520 -4.65 -52.60 54.15
C LEU A 520 -5.00 -52.79 55.64
N ASP A 521 -4.23 -53.57 56.34
CA ASP A 521 -4.32 -53.74 57.79
C ASP A 521 -3.83 -52.45 58.50
N GLY A 522 -4.67 -51.91 59.39
CA GLY A 522 -4.34 -50.74 60.23
C GLY A 522 -5.05 -49.43 59.87
N PHE A 523 -5.87 -49.37 58.84
CA PHE A 523 -6.74 -48.26 58.51
C PHE A 523 -8.08 -48.41 59.19
N THR A 524 -8.50 -47.46 60.05
CA THR A 524 -9.76 -47.50 60.80
C THR A 524 -10.78 -46.45 60.28
N PRO A 525 -11.22 -46.54 59.01
CA PRO A 525 -12.37 -45.73 58.53
C PRO A 525 -13.69 -46.35 58.98
N THR A 526 -14.80 -45.61 58.84
CA THR A 526 -16.16 -46.11 59.06
C THR A 526 -16.36 -47.41 58.26
N GLN A 527 -16.61 -48.52 58.99
CA GLN A 527 -16.81 -49.86 58.37
C GLN A 527 -18.30 -50.14 58.22
N ILE A 528 -18.70 -50.69 57.06
CA ILE A 528 -20.00 -51.22 56.78
C ILE A 528 -19.82 -52.69 56.31
N TRP A 529 -20.47 -53.63 56.99
CA TRP A 529 -20.38 -55.07 56.75
C TRP A 529 -18.93 -55.62 56.70
N GLY A 530 -18.05 -55.13 57.60
CA GLY A 530 -16.71 -55.64 57.74
C GLY A 530 -15.68 -55.11 56.71
N ALA A 531 -16.08 -54.10 55.91
CA ALA A 531 -15.16 -53.47 54.95
C ALA A 531 -15.21 -51.92 55.06
N PRO A 532 -14.10 -51.21 54.78
CA PRO A 532 -14.10 -49.73 54.77
C PRO A 532 -15.12 -49.17 53.80
N LEU A 533 -15.88 -48.14 54.19
CA LEU A 533 -16.87 -47.46 53.36
C LEU A 533 -16.29 -46.97 52.02
N ILE A 534 -15.03 -46.51 52.03
CA ILE A 534 -14.32 -46.07 50.84
C ILE A 534 -14.16 -47.21 49.84
N SER A 535 -13.89 -48.46 50.30
CA SER A 535 -13.77 -49.63 49.43
C SER A 535 -15.10 -49.97 48.73
N TRP A 536 -16.23 -49.83 49.42
CA TRP A 536 -17.57 -50.01 48.84
C TRP A 536 -17.88 -48.94 47.79
N ILE A 537 -17.54 -47.66 48.07
CA ILE A 537 -17.77 -46.57 47.15
C ILE A 537 -16.86 -46.74 45.89
N ALA A 538 -15.58 -46.95 46.06
CA ALA A 538 -14.64 -47.10 44.95
C ALA A 538 -14.92 -48.37 44.12
N GLY A 539 -15.21 -49.48 44.78
CA GLY A 539 -15.56 -50.73 44.11
C GLY A 539 -16.91 -50.65 43.39
N GLY A 540 -17.94 -50.04 44.02
CA GLY A 540 -19.23 -49.85 43.41
C GLY A 540 -19.18 -48.90 42.20
N LEU A 541 -18.45 -47.80 42.31
CA LEU A 541 -18.26 -46.83 41.21
C LEU A 541 -17.47 -47.45 40.06
N GLY A 542 -16.39 -48.22 40.37
CA GLY A 542 -15.59 -48.94 39.38
C GLY A 542 -16.42 -49.98 38.64
N ALA A 543 -17.23 -50.79 39.37
CA ALA A 543 -18.13 -51.78 38.79
C ALA A 543 -19.20 -51.12 37.89
N PHE A 544 -19.79 -49.98 38.35
CA PHE A 544 -20.76 -49.22 37.54
C PHE A 544 -20.15 -48.71 36.25
N ILE A 545 -18.97 -48.10 36.30
CA ILE A 545 -18.27 -47.62 35.11
C ILE A 545 -17.94 -48.78 34.14
N LEU A 546 -17.51 -49.93 34.64
CA LEU A 546 -17.28 -51.12 33.82
C LEU A 546 -18.57 -51.64 33.17
N LEU A 547 -19.69 -51.66 33.90
CA LEU A 547 -20.99 -52.07 33.36
C LEU A 547 -21.46 -51.13 32.27
N VAL A 548 -21.29 -49.82 32.45
CA VAL A 548 -21.61 -48.81 31.43
C VAL A 548 -20.72 -48.96 30.19
N SER A 549 -19.46 -49.29 30.38
CA SER A 549 -18.52 -49.51 29.24
C SER A 549 -18.82 -50.79 28.43
N LEU A 550 -19.61 -51.72 28.97
CA LEU A 550 -20.02 -52.96 28.30
C LEU A 550 -21.41 -52.90 27.65
N GLN A 551 -22.22 -51.87 27.98
CA GLN A 551 -23.61 -51.74 27.48
C GLN A 551 -23.76 -51.02 26.17
N ASP A 552 -22.74 -50.28 25.70
CA ASP A 552 -22.69 -49.60 24.40
C ASP A 552 -21.74 -50.31 23.46
#